data_2699d6027f1feae1ef1d7f809fb71ab3
#
_entry.id   2699d6027f1feae1ef1d7f809fb71ab3
#
_cell.length_a   1.000
_cell.length_b   1.000
_cell.length_c   1.000
_cell.angle_alpha   90.00
_cell.angle_beta   90.00
_cell.angle_gamma   90.00
#
_symmetry.space_group_name_H-M   'P 1'
#
loop_
_entity.id
_entity.type
_entity.pdbx_description
1 polymer ?
#
loop_
_entity_poly.entity_id
_entity_poly.type
_entity_poly.pdbx_seq_one_letter_code
_entity_poly.pdbx_strand_id
1 'polypeptide(L)'
;MKQLYIIPAAMLALGACSNTNVETASKAPPSVTDIASYEYKANVVQDNVDVLPEWFTEMPEDDKAIYAVGTAITPDLQLSVDIAVMNAKSTLADRINGRVSSQAKTFISKIGSDETDTSILSEVEKVTKNLVADVDVAGYKVAEQKIVSSGTQYRSFVLLEYSDVEAQKILLNRLRKDRLLLNKISATNAYKELDDAVNAAQEKEVAENNVIMEVLSE
;
A
#
# COMPACT_ATOMS: atom_id res chain seq x y z
N MET A 1 33.34 58.48 -53.75
CA MET A 1 32.00 59.04 -53.92
C MET A 1 31.26 58.80 -52.63
N LYS A 2 31.22 59.79 -51.70
CA LYS A 2 30.07 60.65 -51.38
C LYS A 2 28.83 59.79 -51.11
N GLN A 3 28.19 59.78 -49.93
CA GLN A 3 27.67 60.80 -49.01
C GLN A 3 27.41 60.13 -47.66
N LEU A 4 27.78 60.52 -46.56
CA LEU A 4 27.45 61.59 -45.63
C LEU A 4 25.94 61.91 -45.57
N TYR A 5 25.26 61.44 -44.55
CA TYR A 5 24.11 62.12 -43.99
C TYR A 5 24.16 62.07 -42.45
N ILE A 6 24.09 63.20 -41.95
CA ILE A 6 24.16 63.66 -40.55
C ILE A 6 22.72 63.87 -40.08
N ILE A 7 22.49 63.60 -38.73
CA ILE A 7 21.66 64.41 -37.82
C ILE A 7 20.21 63.92 -37.51
N PRO A 8 19.65 64.30 -36.39
CA PRO A 8 20.12 64.81 -35.09
C PRO A 8 19.60 64.06 -33.86
N ALA A 9 20.17 64.47 -32.76
CA ALA A 9 19.72 64.21 -31.40
C ALA A 9 18.33 64.74 -31.12
N ALA A 10 17.53 63.99 -30.39
CA ALA A 10 16.45 64.51 -29.58
C ALA A 10 16.46 63.81 -28.24
N MET A 11 16.96 64.51 -27.25
CA MET A 11 16.69 64.25 -25.82
C MET A 11 15.18 64.27 -25.57
N LEU A 12 14.71 63.26 -24.87
CA LEU A 12 13.55 63.43 -24.00
C LEU A 12 13.72 62.44 -22.83
N ALA A 13 14.19 63.00 -21.73
CA ALA A 13 14.10 62.44 -20.41
C ALA A 13 12.63 62.49 -19.99
N LEU A 14 12.06 61.30 -19.74
CA LEU A 14 10.85 61.17 -18.92
C LEU A 14 11.13 60.08 -17.91
N GLY A 15 11.54 60.53 -16.73
CA GLY A 15 11.50 59.75 -15.51
C GLY A 15 10.05 59.37 -15.21
N ALA A 16 9.78 58.11 -15.37
CA ALA A 16 8.59 57.49 -14.74
C ALA A 16 9.11 56.65 -13.57
N CYS A 17 9.18 57.26 -12.40
CA CYS A 17 9.15 56.54 -11.13
C CYS A 17 7.82 55.79 -11.06
N SER A 18 7.77 54.56 -11.51
CA SER A 18 6.71 53.67 -11.15
C SER A 18 6.93 53.28 -9.67
N ASN A 19 6.27 53.98 -8.79
CA ASN A 19 6.02 53.56 -7.45
C ASN A 19 5.24 52.22 -7.56
N THR A 20 5.92 51.10 -7.53
CA THR A 20 5.31 49.84 -7.22
C THR A 20 4.96 49.90 -5.72
N ASN A 21 3.78 50.44 -5.41
CA ASN A 21 3.14 50.10 -4.18
C ASN A 21 2.99 48.59 -4.20
N VAL A 22 3.90 47.91 -3.50
CA VAL A 22 3.61 46.59 -2.98
C VAL A 22 2.50 46.81 -1.96
N GLU A 23 1.28 46.73 -2.45
CA GLU A 23 0.11 46.60 -1.64
C GLU A 23 0.27 45.28 -0.89
N THR A 24 0.89 45.33 0.29
CA THR A 24 0.75 44.26 1.27
C THR A 24 -0.75 44.14 1.47
N ALA A 25 -1.33 43.17 0.76
CA ALA A 25 -2.73 42.81 0.97
C ALA A 25 -2.84 42.43 2.44
N SER A 26 -3.20 43.40 3.25
CA SER A 26 -3.62 43.20 4.63
C SER A 26 -4.85 42.28 4.53
N LYS A 27 -4.62 40.98 4.78
CA LYS A 27 -5.69 39.99 4.82
C LYS A 27 -6.69 40.52 5.86
N ALA A 28 -7.84 40.97 5.38
CA ALA A 28 -8.91 41.44 6.27
C ALA A 28 -9.15 40.38 7.35
N PRO A 29 -9.40 40.74 8.59
CA PRO A 29 -9.73 39.78 9.62
C PRO A 29 -10.91 38.91 9.15
N PRO A 30 -10.88 37.57 9.42
CA PRO A 30 -11.93 36.67 8.97
C PRO A 30 -13.30 37.16 9.50
N SER A 31 -14.33 37.08 8.66
CA SER A 31 -15.68 37.41 9.07
C SER A 31 -16.19 36.44 10.14
N VAL A 32 -17.17 36.83 10.92
CA VAL A 32 -17.84 35.97 11.93
C VAL A 32 -18.35 34.67 11.26
N THR A 33 -18.84 34.77 10.03
CA THR A 33 -19.31 33.62 9.25
C THR A 33 -18.16 32.69 8.88
N ASP A 34 -16.98 33.23 8.56
CA ASP A 34 -15.79 32.40 8.25
C ASP A 34 -15.26 31.67 9.49
N ILE A 35 -15.31 32.35 10.65
CA ILE A 35 -14.92 31.76 11.94
C ILE A 35 -15.87 30.61 12.30
N ALA A 36 -17.19 30.84 12.24
CA ALA A 36 -18.18 29.81 12.55
C ALA A 36 -18.10 28.61 11.59
N SER A 37 -17.83 28.86 10.30
CA SER A 37 -17.63 27.77 9.33
C SER A 37 -16.36 27.00 9.56
N TYR A 38 -15.29 27.64 10.03
CA TYR A 38 -14.04 27.00 10.41
C TYR A 38 -14.21 26.13 11.66
N GLU A 39 -14.85 26.67 12.71
CA GLU A 39 -15.12 25.91 13.95
C GLU A 39 -16.00 24.69 13.68
N TYR A 40 -17.04 24.82 12.88
CA TYR A 40 -17.88 23.70 12.46
C TYR A 40 -17.04 22.61 11.75
N LYS A 41 -16.20 22.98 10.79
CA LYS A 41 -15.33 22.03 10.07
C LYS A 41 -14.31 21.39 11.00
N ALA A 42 -13.74 22.16 11.93
CA ALA A 42 -12.79 21.64 12.91
C ALA A 42 -13.43 20.59 13.82
N ASN A 43 -14.65 20.87 14.31
CA ASN A 43 -15.40 19.90 15.12
C ASN A 43 -15.73 18.63 14.34
N VAL A 44 -16.16 18.74 13.07
CA VAL A 44 -16.40 17.57 12.21
C VAL A 44 -15.12 16.74 12.01
N VAL A 45 -13.96 17.38 11.88
CA VAL A 45 -12.69 16.66 11.79
C VAL A 45 -12.37 15.97 13.12
N GLN A 46 -12.56 16.65 14.25
CA GLN A 46 -12.33 16.08 15.58
C GLN A 46 -13.24 14.88 15.82
N ASP A 47 -14.55 15.02 15.57
CA ASP A 47 -15.52 13.90 15.68
C ASP A 47 -15.10 12.69 14.83
N ASN A 48 -14.54 12.95 13.65
CA ASN A 48 -14.04 11.88 12.77
C ASN A 48 -12.78 11.20 13.30
N VAL A 49 -11.92 11.92 14.02
CA VAL A 49 -10.73 11.37 14.66
C VAL A 49 -11.10 10.54 15.89
N ASP A 50 -12.03 11.03 16.70
CA ASP A 50 -12.45 10.40 17.96
C ASP A 50 -13.13 9.03 17.75
N VAL A 51 -13.68 8.77 16.57
CA VAL A 51 -14.32 7.48 16.24
C VAL A 51 -13.38 6.47 15.60
N LEU A 52 -12.10 6.84 15.33
CA LEU A 52 -11.13 5.93 14.73
C LEU A 52 -10.92 4.70 15.64
N PRO A 53 -10.95 3.48 15.08
CA PRO A 53 -10.53 2.33 15.85
C PRO A 53 -9.01 2.36 16.05
N GLU A 54 -8.55 1.83 17.20
CA GLU A 54 -7.14 1.78 17.54
C GLU A 54 -6.31 1.06 16.47
N TRP A 55 -6.79 -0.09 16.01
CA TRP A 55 -6.15 -0.88 14.94
C TRP A 55 -6.10 -0.17 13.57
N PHE A 56 -6.84 0.92 13.38
CA PHE A 56 -6.76 1.73 12.15
C PHE A 56 -5.57 2.68 12.18
N THR A 57 -5.24 3.23 13.35
CA THR A 57 -4.09 4.13 13.57
C THR A 57 -2.82 3.34 13.90
N GLU A 58 -2.96 2.28 14.67
CA GLU A 58 -1.89 1.39 15.10
C GLU A 58 -2.21 -0.03 14.62
N MET A 59 -1.80 -0.33 13.39
CA MET A 59 -2.03 -1.66 12.84
C MET A 59 -1.24 -2.71 13.62
N PRO A 60 -1.82 -3.92 13.80
CA PRO A 60 -1.08 -5.03 14.38
C PRO A 60 0.22 -5.29 13.59
N GLU A 61 1.33 -5.48 14.32
CA GLU A 61 2.59 -5.94 13.77
C GLU A 61 2.78 -7.40 14.16
N ASP A 62 2.74 -8.28 13.16
CA ASP A 62 2.99 -9.71 13.31
C ASP A 62 3.83 -10.21 12.13
N ASP A 63 4.90 -10.95 12.44
CA ASP A 63 5.74 -11.57 11.41
C ASP A 63 5.02 -12.65 10.61
N LYS A 64 3.88 -13.15 11.12
CA LYS A 64 3.10 -14.23 10.52
C LYS A 64 1.98 -13.74 9.61
N ALA A 65 1.66 -12.44 9.65
CA ALA A 65 0.55 -11.86 8.89
C ALA A 65 0.89 -10.50 8.30
N ILE A 66 0.20 -10.16 7.23
CA ILE A 66 0.25 -8.88 6.55
C ILE A 66 -1.12 -8.23 6.73
N TYR A 67 -1.14 -7.04 7.32
CA TYR A 67 -2.38 -6.31 7.57
C TYR A 67 -2.54 -5.13 6.62
N ALA A 68 -3.78 -4.79 6.31
CA ALA A 68 -4.11 -3.57 5.59
C ALA A 68 -5.46 -3.02 6.04
N VAL A 69 -5.55 -1.71 6.14
CA VAL A 69 -6.77 -1.00 6.52
C VAL A 69 -7.40 -0.29 5.33
N GLY A 70 -8.71 -0.18 5.37
CA GLY A 70 -9.48 0.62 4.42
C GLY A 70 -10.66 1.30 5.10
N THR A 71 -11.08 2.43 4.57
CA THR A 71 -12.24 3.17 5.03
C THR A 71 -13.01 3.76 3.85
N ALA A 72 -14.30 3.95 4.05
CA ALA A 72 -15.16 4.66 3.12
C ALA A 72 -16.30 5.35 3.86
N ILE A 73 -16.88 6.38 3.23
CA ILE A 73 -18.06 7.07 3.71
C ILE A 73 -19.07 7.11 2.57
N THR A 74 -20.28 6.60 2.80
CA THR A 74 -21.38 6.65 1.83
C THR A 74 -22.74 6.76 2.53
N PRO A 75 -23.79 7.22 1.83
CA PRO A 75 -25.15 7.20 2.37
C PRO A 75 -25.73 5.79 2.53
N ASP A 76 -25.19 4.81 1.82
CA ASP A 76 -25.58 3.40 1.88
C ASP A 76 -24.59 2.60 2.70
N LEU A 77 -25.09 1.82 3.65
CA LEU A 77 -24.28 1.04 4.57
C LEU A 77 -23.47 -0.04 3.85
N GLN A 78 -24.12 -0.83 2.98
CA GLN A 78 -23.45 -1.92 2.29
C GLN A 78 -22.37 -1.38 1.35
N LEU A 79 -22.67 -0.35 0.60
CA LEU A 79 -21.72 0.32 -0.28
C LEU A 79 -20.51 0.87 0.49
N SER A 80 -20.73 1.42 1.71
CA SER A 80 -19.64 1.89 2.58
C SER A 80 -18.69 0.75 2.96
N VAL A 81 -19.25 -0.42 3.33
CA VAL A 81 -18.45 -1.61 3.66
C VAL A 81 -17.69 -2.11 2.43
N ASP A 82 -18.37 -2.25 1.29
CA ASP A 82 -17.77 -2.79 0.07
C ASP A 82 -16.60 -1.93 -0.44
N ILE A 83 -16.75 -0.60 -0.41
CA ILE A 83 -15.69 0.32 -0.79
C ILE A 83 -14.54 0.28 0.23
N ALA A 84 -14.84 0.21 1.53
CA ALA A 84 -13.79 0.08 2.56
C ALA A 84 -12.97 -1.18 2.37
N VAL A 85 -13.61 -2.33 2.10
CA VAL A 85 -12.95 -3.60 1.76
C VAL A 85 -12.12 -3.47 0.50
N MET A 86 -12.63 -2.82 -0.55
CA MET A 86 -11.92 -2.62 -1.81
C MET A 86 -10.65 -1.76 -1.61
N ASN A 87 -10.75 -0.69 -0.82
CA ASN A 87 -9.62 0.16 -0.47
C ASN A 87 -8.56 -0.62 0.33
N ALA A 88 -9.00 -1.42 1.32
CA ALA A 88 -8.12 -2.28 2.10
C ALA A 88 -7.42 -3.33 1.22
N LYS A 89 -8.14 -3.96 0.27
CA LYS A 89 -7.56 -4.91 -0.70
C LYS A 89 -6.49 -4.29 -1.58
N SER A 90 -6.68 -3.07 -2.05
CA SER A 90 -5.67 -2.37 -2.85
C SER A 90 -4.39 -2.16 -2.05
N THR A 91 -4.50 -1.69 -0.81
CA THR A 91 -3.37 -1.52 0.10
C THR A 91 -2.72 -2.86 0.43
N LEU A 92 -3.53 -3.91 0.64
CA LEU A 92 -3.05 -5.25 0.94
C LEU A 92 -2.23 -5.83 -0.22
N ALA A 93 -2.69 -5.67 -1.46
CA ALA A 93 -1.97 -6.11 -2.65
C ALA A 93 -0.57 -5.51 -2.73
N ASP A 94 -0.44 -4.20 -2.47
CA ASP A 94 0.87 -3.53 -2.46
C ASP A 94 1.79 -4.08 -1.36
N ARG A 95 1.24 -4.35 -0.17
CA ARG A 95 1.99 -4.91 0.96
C ARG A 95 2.43 -6.36 0.71
N ILE A 96 1.55 -7.18 0.13
CA ILE A 96 1.89 -8.56 -0.27
C ILE A 96 2.99 -8.53 -1.32
N ASN A 97 2.90 -7.66 -2.33
CA ASN A 97 3.95 -7.47 -3.34
C ASN A 97 5.30 -7.13 -2.71
N GLY A 98 5.31 -6.22 -1.75
CA GLY A 98 6.50 -5.85 -0.98
C GLY A 98 7.07 -7.05 -0.20
N ARG A 99 6.23 -7.82 0.46
CA ARG A 99 6.62 -9.01 1.25
C ARG A 99 7.19 -10.11 0.36
N VAL A 100 6.49 -10.47 -0.72
CA VAL A 100 6.94 -11.48 -1.69
C VAL A 100 8.28 -11.06 -2.33
N SER A 101 8.44 -9.78 -2.66
CA SER A 101 9.71 -9.25 -3.18
C SER A 101 10.85 -9.37 -2.15
N SER A 102 10.56 -9.12 -0.88
CA SER A 102 11.55 -9.29 0.21
C SER A 102 11.94 -10.75 0.40
N GLN A 103 10.95 -11.65 0.42
CA GLN A 103 11.17 -13.10 0.52
C GLN A 103 11.98 -13.63 -0.68
N ALA A 104 11.68 -13.15 -1.89
CA ALA A 104 12.43 -13.51 -3.08
C ALA A 104 13.91 -13.07 -2.99
N LYS A 105 14.19 -11.86 -2.50
CA LYS A 105 15.56 -11.38 -2.27
C LYS A 105 16.30 -12.22 -1.24
N THR A 106 15.62 -12.57 -0.13
CA THR A 106 16.20 -13.46 0.89
C THR A 106 16.49 -14.84 0.32
N PHE A 107 15.57 -15.39 -0.47
CA PHE A 107 15.76 -16.67 -1.16
C PHE A 107 16.96 -16.63 -2.11
N ILE A 108 17.07 -15.58 -2.95
CA ILE A 108 18.22 -15.39 -3.86
C ILE A 108 19.53 -15.33 -3.07
N SER A 109 19.55 -14.62 -1.94
CA SER A 109 20.74 -14.52 -1.09
C SER A 109 21.14 -15.87 -0.50
N LYS A 110 20.16 -16.68 -0.05
CA LYS A 110 20.40 -18.03 0.47
C LYS A 110 20.94 -18.96 -0.63
N ILE A 111 20.31 -18.97 -1.81
CA ILE A 111 20.81 -19.74 -2.97
C ILE A 111 22.25 -19.32 -3.32
N GLY A 112 22.55 -18.03 -3.34
CA GLY A 112 23.89 -17.55 -3.61
C GLY A 112 24.94 -17.94 -2.57
N SER A 113 24.51 -18.32 -1.36
CA SER A 113 25.41 -18.84 -0.32
C SER A 113 25.62 -20.36 -0.45
N ASP A 114 24.63 -21.09 -0.94
CA ASP A 114 24.63 -22.53 -1.06
C ASP A 114 25.22 -23.01 -2.38
N GLU A 115 25.14 -22.20 -3.44
CA GLU A 115 25.44 -22.56 -4.82
C GLU A 115 26.51 -21.64 -5.41
N THR A 116 27.54 -22.22 -6.01
CA THR A 116 28.61 -21.43 -6.66
C THR A 116 28.34 -21.13 -8.14
N ASP A 117 27.28 -21.72 -8.73
CA ASP A 117 26.93 -21.50 -10.12
C ASP A 117 26.10 -20.21 -10.31
N THR A 118 26.75 -19.19 -10.83
CA THR A 118 26.13 -17.88 -11.12
C THR A 118 25.01 -17.96 -12.15
N SER A 119 24.93 -19.03 -12.96
CA SER A 119 23.85 -19.20 -13.94
C SER A 119 22.53 -19.52 -13.25
N ILE A 120 22.54 -20.32 -12.19
CA ILE A 120 21.37 -20.65 -11.36
C ILE A 120 20.84 -19.38 -10.71
N LEU A 121 21.74 -18.58 -10.14
CA LEU A 121 21.37 -17.32 -9.50
C LEU A 121 20.66 -16.37 -10.47
N SER A 122 21.18 -16.22 -11.68
CA SER A 122 20.58 -15.38 -12.73
C SER A 122 19.20 -15.88 -13.18
N GLU A 123 19.00 -17.20 -13.24
CA GLU A 123 17.70 -17.79 -13.56
C GLU A 123 16.67 -17.55 -12.43
N VAL A 124 17.08 -17.75 -11.17
CA VAL A 124 16.23 -17.45 -10.00
C VAL A 124 15.83 -15.99 -9.98
N GLU A 125 16.76 -15.06 -10.17
CA GLU A 125 16.48 -13.63 -10.27
C GLU A 125 15.47 -13.31 -11.39
N LYS A 126 15.63 -13.90 -12.56
CA LYS A 126 14.73 -13.68 -13.69
C LYS A 126 13.31 -14.15 -13.39
N VAL A 127 13.16 -15.33 -12.77
CA VAL A 127 11.88 -15.91 -12.40
C VAL A 127 11.19 -15.05 -11.32
N THR A 128 11.96 -14.55 -10.35
CA THR A 128 11.43 -13.78 -9.23
C THR A 128 11.12 -12.31 -9.56
N LYS A 129 11.86 -11.70 -10.50
CA LYS A 129 11.57 -10.31 -10.94
C LYS A 129 10.17 -10.11 -11.52
N ASN A 130 9.59 -11.13 -12.12
CA ASN A 130 8.25 -11.06 -12.73
C ASN A 130 7.11 -11.42 -11.74
N LEU A 131 7.41 -11.62 -10.47
CA LEU A 131 6.45 -12.02 -9.44
C LEU A 131 5.55 -10.86 -8.99
N VAL A 132 6.09 -9.64 -9.02
CA VAL A 132 5.45 -8.45 -8.43
C VAL A 132 4.22 -7.95 -9.21
N ALA A 133 4.02 -8.41 -10.46
CA ALA A 133 2.99 -7.86 -11.34
C ALA A 133 1.61 -8.52 -11.21
N ASP A 134 1.48 -9.67 -10.53
CA ASP A 134 0.26 -10.48 -10.58
C ASP A 134 0.00 -11.20 -9.25
N VAL A 135 -0.10 -10.42 -8.15
CA VAL A 135 -0.44 -10.97 -6.85
C VAL A 135 -1.95 -11.07 -6.71
N ASP A 136 -2.44 -12.32 -6.64
CA ASP A 136 -3.80 -12.59 -6.23
C ASP A 136 -3.92 -12.42 -4.70
N VAL A 137 -4.79 -11.51 -4.29
CA VAL A 137 -5.13 -11.29 -2.88
C VAL A 137 -6.20 -12.27 -2.37
N ALA A 138 -6.57 -13.27 -3.13
CA ALA A 138 -7.46 -14.34 -2.66
C ALA A 138 -6.88 -14.99 -1.41
N GLY A 139 -7.74 -15.27 -0.42
CA GLY A 139 -7.31 -15.84 0.87
C GLY A 139 -7.11 -14.83 1.99
N TYR A 140 -7.39 -13.53 1.76
CA TYR A 140 -7.50 -12.57 2.87
C TYR A 140 -8.68 -12.91 3.79
N LYS A 141 -8.54 -12.50 5.05
CA LYS A 141 -9.62 -12.55 6.05
C LYS A 141 -9.94 -11.13 6.51
N VAL A 142 -11.20 -10.87 6.87
CA VAL A 142 -11.58 -9.65 7.58
C VAL A 142 -11.27 -9.90 9.05
N ALA A 143 -10.21 -9.27 9.56
CA ALA A 143 -9.81 -9.41 10.96
C ALA A 143 -10.70 -8.54 11.86
N GLU A 144 -10.95 -7.29 11.45
CA GLU A 144 -11.74 -6.33 12.20
C GLU A 144 -12.61 -5.48 11.27
N GLN A 145 -13.77 -5.08 11.77
CA GLN A 145 -14.68 -4.16 11.10
C GLN A 145 -15.38 -3.25 12.11
N LYS A 146 -15.42 -1.96 11.81
CA LYS A 146 -16.18 -0.98 12.61
C LYS A 146 -16.98 -0.07 11.70
N ILE A 147 -18.24 0.15 12.06
CA ILE A 147 -19.13 1.05 11.33
C ILE A 147 -19.63 2.11 12.31
N VAL A 148 -19.57 3.36 11.88
CA VAL A 148 -20.03 4.52 12.66
C VAL A 148 -20.86 5.45 11.79
N SER A 149 -21.69 6.27 12.43
CA SER A 149 -22.38 7.36 11.76
C SER A 149 -21.40 8.52 11.49
N SER A 150 -21.51 9.13 10.32
CA SER A 150 -20.80 10.36 9.95
C SER A 150 -21.79 11.35 9.36
N GLY A 151 -22.40 12.15 10.21
CA GLY A 151 -23.55 12.97 9.84
C GLY A 151 -24.73 12.13 9.38
N THR A 152 -25.14 12.28 8.11
CA THR A 152 -26.21 11.49 7.46
C THR A 152 -25.68 10.30 6.66
N GLN A 153 -24.41 9.93 6.84
CA GLN A 153 -23.76 8.87 6.11
C GLN A 153 -23.19 7.81 7.04
N TYR A 154 -22.85 6.65 6.49
CA TYR A 154 -22.15 5.58 7.18
C TYR A 154 -20.65 5.66 6.85
N ARG A 155 -19.82 5.58 7.88
CA ARG A 155 -18.39 5.40 7.73
C ARG A 155 -18.03 3.99 8.16
N SER A 156 -17.39 3.25 7.27
CA SER A 156 -16.89 1.90 7.54
C SER A 156 -15.38 1.91 7.61
N PHE A 157 -14.84 1.18 8.59
CA PHE A 157 -13.43 0.85 8.75
C PHE A 157 -13.28 -0.66 8.67
N VAL A 158 -12.30 -1.13 7.95
CA VAL A 158 -12.02 -2.55 7.77
C VAL A 158 -10.53 -2.81 7.93
N LEU A 159 -10.17 -3.83 8.69
CA LEU A 159 -8.84 -4.41 8.77
C LEU A 159 -8.85 -5.75 8.06
N LEU A 160 -8.01 -5.90 7.05
CA LEU A 160 -7.78 -7.18 6.40
C LEU A 160 -6.47 -7.78 6.88
N GLU A 161 -6.47 -9.09 6.98
CA GLU A 161 -5.32 -9.93 7.31
C GLU A 161 -5.02 -10.89 6.16
N TYR A 162 -3.75 -11.08 5.86
CA TYR A 162 -3.25 -12.05 4.90
C TYR A 162 -2.05 -12.79 5.49
N SER A 163 -2.08 -14.11 5.47
CA SER A 163 -1.03 -14.92 6.06
C SER A 163 0.30 -14.77 5.32
N ASP A 164 1.42 -14.64 6.06
CA ASP A 164 2.77 -14.63 5.48
C ASP A 164 3.09 -15.93 4.74
N VAL A 165 2.52 -17.05 5.19
CA VAL A 165 2.67 -18.34 4.50
C VAL A 165 2.03 -18.32 3.13
N GLU A 166 0.88 -17.67 2.96
CA GLU A 166 0.28 -17.49 1.63
C GLU A 166 1.19 -16.67 0.70
N ALA A 167 1.88 -15.67 1.24
CA ALA A 167 2.90 -14.94 0.47
C ALA A 167 4.08 -15.83 0.08
N GLN A 168 4.53 -16.75 0.97
CA GLN A 168 5.57 -17.74 0.66
C GLN A 168 5.10 -18.76 -0.39
N LYS A 169 3.83 -19.19 -0.36
CA LYS A 169 3.23 -20.05 -1.39
C LYS A 169 3.29 -19.41 -2.77
N ILE A 170 3.09 -18.10 -2.88
CA ILE A 170 3.20 -17.38 -4.15
C ILE A 170 4.61 -17.57 -4.74
N LEU A 171 5.65 -17.35 -3.93
CA LEU A 171 7.04 -17.55 -4.35
C LEU A 171 7.31 -19.00 -4.74
N LEU A 172 6.95 -19.95 -3.87
CA LEU A 172 7.16 -21.38 -4.10
C LEU A 172 6.47 -21.86 -5.38
N ASN A 173 5.21 -21.49 -5.59
CA ASN A 173 4.45 -21.84 -6.78
C ASN A 173 5.09 -21.28 -8.05
N ARG A 174 5.68 -20.09 -7.97
CA ARG A 174 6.38 -19.50 -9.11
C ARG A 174 7.64 -20.29 -9.45
N LEU A 175 8.44 -20.66 -8.45
CA LEU A 175 9.63 -21.49 -8.63
C LEU A 175 9.27 -22.86 -9.20
N ARG A 176 8.19 -23.49 -8.73
CA ARG A 176 7.71 -24.80 -9.20
C ARG A 176 7.20 -24.78 -10.63
N LYS A 177 6.76 -23.65 -11.18
CA LYS A 177 6.30 -23.54 -12.59
C LYS A 177 7.46 -23.68 -13.59
N ASP A 178 8.66 -23.32 -13.21
CA ASP A 178 9.85 -23.49 -14.05
C ASP A 178 10.56 -24.82 -13.72
N ARG A 179 10.24 -25.84 -14.52
CA ARG A 179 10.76 -27.20 -14.29
C ARG A 179 12.29 -27.30 -14.41
N LEU A 180 12.89 -26.50 -15.29
CA LEU A 180 14.35 -26.54 -15.48
C LEU A 180 15.04 -25.91 -14.27
N LEU A 181 14.53 -24.78 -13.80
CA LEU A 181 15.03 -24.15 -12.60
C LEU A 181 14.79 -25.04 -11.37
N LEU A 182 13.58 -25.61 -11.22
CA LEU A 182 13.24 -26.48 -10.10
C LEU A 182 14.21 -27.65 -9.95
N ASN A 183 14.57 -28.30 -11.06
CA ASN A 183 15.53 -29.42 -11.04
C ASN A 183 16.92 -29.00 -10.53
N LYS A 184 17.30 -27.73 -10.74
CA LYS A 184 18.58 -27.18 -10.27
C LYS A 184 18.55 -26.79 -8.78
N ILE A 185 17.43 -26.22 -8.31
CA ILE A 185 17.34 -25.67 -6.95
C ILE A 185 16.73 -26.62 -5.91
N SER A 186 16.02 -27.67 -6.32
CA SER A 186 15.27 -28.56 -5.41
C SER A 186 16.14 -29.26 -4.36
N ALA A 187 17.42 -29.44 -4.64
CA ALA A 187 18.38 -30.02 -3.70
C ALA A 187 18.96 -29.01 -2.70
N THR A 188 18.81 -27.71 -2.96
CA THR A 188 19.39 -26.67 -2.11
C THR A 188 18.66 -26.53 -0.77
N ASN A 189 19.39 -26.11 0.26
CA ASN A 189 18.80 -25.90 1.59
C ASN A 189 17.74 -24.81 1.56
N ALA A 190 17.98 -23.73 0.82
CA ALA A 190 17.04 -22.62 0.68
C ALA A 190 15.67 -23.04 0.12
N TYR A 191 15.66 -23.94 -0.89
CA TYR A 191 14.41 -24.48 -1.43
C TYR A 191 13.70 -25.38 -0.44
N LYS A 192 14.43 -26.29 0.23
CA LYS A 192 13.85 -27.19 1.23
C LYS A 192 13.24 -26.44 2.39
N GLU A 193 13.93 -25.43 2.93
CA GLU A 193 13.39 -24.59 4.00
C GLU A 193 12.09 -23.89 3.59
N LEU A 194 12.01 -23.35 2.36
CA LEU A 194 10.81 -22.70 1.85
C LEU A 194 9.67 -23.72 1.66
N ASP A 195 9.97 -24.89 1.10
CA ASP A 195 9.03 -25.97 0.85
C ASP A 195 8.45 -26.52 2.16
N ASP A 196 9.32 -26.82 3.13
CA ASP A 196 8.96 -27.32 4.44
C ASP A 196 8.10 -26.30 5.24
N ALA A 197 8.45 -25.03 5.19
CA ALA A 197 7.69 -23.97 5.86
C ALA A 197 6.26 -23.87 5.32
N VAL A 198 6.10 -23.94 4.00
CA VAL A 198 4.78 -23.88 3.36
C VAL A 198 3.97 -25.16 3.65
N ASN A 199 4.59 -26.34 3.58
CA ASN A 199 3.92 -27.62 3.84
C ASN A 199 3.47 -27.74 5.30
N ALA A 200 4.33 -27.39 6.26
CA ALA A 200 4.00 -27.42 7.69
C ALA A 200 2.82 -26.47 8.04
N ALA A 201 2.75 -25.32 7.39
CA ALA A 201 1.65 -24.39 7.60
C ALA A 201 0.33 -24.88 6.96
N GLN A 202 0.40 -25.55 5.81
CA GLN A 202 -0.78 -26.17 5.19
C GLN A 202 -1.35 -27.30 6.05
N GLU A 203 -0.48 -28.15 6.59
CA GLU A 203 -0.88 -29.22 7.50
C GLU A 203 -1.59 -28.65 8.74
N LYS A 204 -1.08 -27.55 9.29
CA LYS A 204 -1.67 -26.88 10.45
C LYS A 204 -3.04 -26.29 10.11
N GLU A 205 -3.18 -25.61 8.98
CA GLU A 205 -4.46 -25.04 8.52
C GLU A 205 -5.51 -26.13 8.29
N VAL A 206 -5.12 -27.27 7.71
CA VAL A 206 -6.01 -28.43 7.53
C VAL A 206 -6.44 -29.02 8.88
N ALA A 207 -5.53 -29.13 9.85
CA ALA A 207 -5.84 -29.61 11.18
C ALA A 207 -6.82 -28.67 11.92
N GLU A 208 -6.59 -27.36 11.86
CA GLU A 208 -7.49 -26.35 12.45
C GLU A 208 -8.89 -26.40 11.83
N ASN A 209 -8.98 -26.50 10.51
CA ASN A 209 -10.27 -26.61 9.81
C ASN A 209 -11.01 -27.89 10.17
N ASN A 210 -10.33 -29.01 10.35
CA ASN A 210 -10.95 -30.26 10.76
C ASN A 210 -11.54 -30.17 12.17
N VAL A 211 -10.84 -29.54 13.12
CA VAL A 211 -11.33 -29.29 14.49
C VAL A 211 -12.59 -28.42 14.45
N ILE A 212 -12.61 -27.36 13.64
CA ILE A 212 -13.78 -26.49 13.49
C ILE A 212 -14.98 -27.26 12.93
N MET A 213 -14.76 -28.11 11.92
CA MET A 213 -15.82 -28.94 11.33
C MET A 213 -16.37 -29.96 12.32
N GLU A 214 -15.53 -30.52 13.18
CA GLU A 214 -15.97 -31.48 14.24
C GLU A 214 -16.85 -30.78 15.27
N VAL A 215 -16.43 -29.58 15.74
CA VAL A 215 -17.22 -28.78 16.70
C VAL A 215 -18.58 -28.32 16.12
N LEU A 216 -18.64 -28.04 14.81
CA LEU A 216 -19.88 -27.62 14.16
C LEU A 216 -20.85 -28.79 13.86
N SER A 217 -20.39 -30.04 13.98
CA SER A 217 -21.18 -31.25 13.71
C SER A 217 -21.84 -31.82 14.96
N GLU A 218 -21.49 -31.32 16.15
CA GLU A 218 -22.12 -31.62 17.43
C GLU A 218 -23.27 -30.65 17.75
#